data_b8d260455158e931e2b36848ce19baeb
#
_entry.id   b8d260455158e931e2b36848ce19baeb
#
_cell.length_a   1.000
_cell.length_b   1.000
_cell.length_c   1.000
_cell.angle_alpha   90.00
_cell.angle_beta   90.00
_cell.angle_gamma   90.00
#
_symmetry.space_group_name_H-M   'P 1'
#
loop_
_entity.id
_entity.type
_entity.pdbx_description
1 polymer ?
#
loop_
_entity_poly.entity_id
_entity_poly.type
_entity_poly.pdbx_seq_one_letter_code
_entity_poly.pdbx_strand_id
1 'polypeptide(L)'
;MDFAIALLLFTFTLVVYFSYTNNFQKQEKGELDTLITDVKALSSSLALPGYPPGWDNLTVIRIGIADDQKLNATKVRLFKQYEYKKSKGRFATPYDYVVFFVNDKGEVLNINGVCAIGYPYVNVTYNIKAAYYYQDPSDSFLMDFMNETLGADVYFDDQSNDIYGLHGFISNLSKYQLVVMEHPLMSGGDYGAYKDEIENFSSSGRLLLISGEMASAQGRSLVGADFYKKSGQSTSDKNSTVNNTDQYLELTAGQSIVFAQAYYIENSSLASNFVQLATFNADQKNAISKWKYYNGTVYFFSDFDVSFFSGDFVQLVEDTVSGFIEGTCSDVNVTGIPQKKLVKTERYLNHKSKIVKMVVYLWE
;
A
#
# COMPACT_ATOMS: atom_id res chain seq x y z
N MET A 1 -2.76 1.46 -78.43
CA MET A 1 -2.20 0.48 -77.51
C MET A 1 -2.02 1.07 -76.13
N ASP A 2 -1.54 2.26 -75.95
CA ASP A 2 -1.18 2.91 -74.70
C ASP A 2 -2.35 3.08 -73.70
N PHE A 3 -3.55 3.40 -74.18
CA PHE A 3 -4.74 3.53 -73.33
C PHE A 3 -5.15 2.20 -72.68
N ALA A 4 -5.09 1.10 -73.43
CA ALA A 4 -5.43 -0.22 -72.92
C ALA A 4 -4.46 -0.68 -71.83
N ILE A 5 -3.16 -0.40 -71.98
CA ILE A 5 -2.13 -0.71 -71.00
C ILE A 5 -2.31 0.15 -69.76
N ALA A 6 -2.58 1.45 -69.93
CA ALA A 6 -2.83 2.35 -68.79
C ALA A 6 -4.06 1.92 -67.98
N LEU A 7 -5.16 1.55 -68.65
CA LEU A 7 -6.37 1.05 -67.99
C LEU A 7 -6.12 -0.27 -67.23
N LEU A 8 -5.34 -1.17 -67.84
CA LEU A 8 -4.99 -2.44 -67.19
C LEU A 8 -4.15 -2.22 -65.94
N LEU A 9 -3.14 -1.38 -65.99
CA LEU A 9 -2.32 -1.01 -64.82
C LEU A 9 -3.15 -0.33 -63.74
N PHE A 10 -4.05 0.59 -64.12
CA PHE A 10 -4.93 1.24 -63.17
C PHE A 10 -5.86 0.24 -62.46
N THR A 11 -6.49 -0.66 -63.22
CA THR A 11 -7.37 -1.71 -62.67
C THR A 11 -6.60 -2.66 -61.76
N PHE A 12 -5.40 -3.06 -62.17
CA PHE A 12 -4.52 -3.92 -61.32
C PHE A 12 -4.17 -3.23 -59.99
N THR A 13 -3.79 -1.93 -60.06
CA THR A 13 -3.48 -1.15 -58.88
C THR A 13 -4.69 -1.06 -57.92
N LEU A 14 -5.89 -0.84 -58.47
CA LEU A 14 -7.13 -0.84 -57.67
C LEU A 14 -7.39 -2.19 -56.99
N VAL A 15 -7.26 -3.29 -57.73
CA VAL A 15 -7.45 -4.63 -57.17
C VAL A 15 -6.45 -4.92 -56.03
N VAL A 16 -5.18 -4.55 -56.25
CA VAL A 16 -4.16 -4.71 -55.18
C VAL A 16 -4.48 -3.83 -53.98
N TYR A 17 -4.85 -2.57 -54.20
CA TYR A 17 -5.24 -1.64 -53.14
C TYR A 17 -6.43 -2.17 -52.31
N PHE A 18 -7.50 -2.58 -52.97
CA PHE A 18 -8.68 -3.13 -52.26
C PHE A 18 -8.37 -4.45 -51.54
N SER A 19 -7.58 -5.30 -52.17
CA SER A 19 -7.15 -6.56 -51.50
C SER A 19 -6.32 -6.31 -50.26
N TYR A 20 -5.38 -5.39 -50.33
CA TYR A 20 -4.54 -4.97 -49.21
C TYR A 20 -5.40 -4.35 -48.08
N THR A 21 -6.26 -3.40 -48.42
CA THR A 21 -7.13 -2.71 -47.45
C THR A 21 -8.08 -3.69 -46.73
N ASN A 22 -8.69 -4.59 -47.49
CA ASN A 22 -9.58 -5.60 -46.92
C ASN A 22 -8.83 -6.58 -45.99
N ASN A 23 -7.62 -6.99 -46.37
CA ASN A 23 -6.81 -7.88 -45.50
C ASN A 23 -6.37 -7.16 -44.22
N PHE A 24 -5.95 -5.88 -44.35
CA PHE A 24 -5.57 -5.07 -43.20
C PHE A 24 -6.75 -4.88 -42.23
N GLN A 25 -7.93 -4.52 -42.71
CA GLN A 25 -9.13 -4.37 -41.90
C GLN A 25 -9.55 -5.66 -41.23
N LYS A 26 -9.40 -6.84 -41.89
CA LYS A 26 -9.69 -8.14 -41.30
C LYS A 26 -8.69 -8.48 -40.19
N GLN A 27 -7.42 -8.15 -40.37
CA GLN A 27 -6.39 -8.40 -39.35
C GLN A 27 -6.65 -7.51 -38.12
N GLU A 28 -6.87 -6.22 -38.28
CA GLU A 28 -7.18 -5.30 -37.17
C GLU A 28 -8.42 -5.74 -36.40
N LYS A 29 -9.47 -6.16 -37.11
CA LYS A 29 -10.69 -6.66 -36.48
C LYS A 29 -10.42 -7.96 -35.69
N GLY A 30 -9.64 -8.88 -36.24
CA GLY A 30 -9.27 -10.13 -35.57
C GLY A 30 -8.46 -9.89 -34.29
N GLU A 31 -7.53 -8.94 -34.32
CA GLU A 31 -6.75 -8.55 -33.14
C GLU A 31 -7.64 -7.90 -32.05
N LEU A 32 -8.56 -7.03 -32.44
CA LEU A 32 -9.50 -6.41 -31.49
C LEU A 32 -10.44 -7.45 -30.87
N ASP A 33 -10.95 -8.41 -31.65
CA ASP A 33 -11.80 -9.50 -31.17
C ASP A 33 -11.04 -10.38 -30.17
N THR A 34 -9.75 -10.63 -30.40
CA THR A 34 -8.88 -11.34 -29.47
C THR A 34 -8.71 -10.57 -28.18
N LEU A 35 -8.42 -9.27 -28.26
CA LEU A 35 -8.26 -8.40 -27.09
C LEU A 35 -9.54 -8.36 -26.23
N ILE A 36 -10.72 -8.26 -26.87
CA ILE A 36 -12.02 -8.31 -26.19
C ILE A 36 -12.24 -9.65 -25.50
N THR A 37 -11.84 -10.74 -26.12
CA THR A 37 -11.97 -12.09 -25.55
C THR A 37 -11.05 -12.25 -24.35
N ASP A 38 -9.81 -11.81 -24.45
CA ASP A 38 -8.80 -11.90 -23.39
C ASP A 38 -9.20 -11.04 -22.17
N VAL A 39 -9.65 -9.79 -22.37
CA VAL A 39 -10.06 -8.95 -21.24
C VAL A 39 -11.28 -9.52 -20.51
N LYS A 40 -12.21 -10.14 -21.23
CA LYS A 40 -13.35 -10.86 -20.63
C LYS A 40 -12.89 -12.07 -19.84
N ALA A 41 -11.98 -12.87 -20.38
CA ALA A 41 -11.41 -14.04 -19.72
C ALA A 41 -10.66 -13.64 -18.44
N LEU A 42 -9.78 -12.63 -18.54
CA LEU A 42 -9.02 -12.10 -17.41
C LEU A 42 -9.96 -11.58 -16.31
N SER A 43 -10.91 -10.71 -16.66
CA SER A 43 -11.85 -10.16 -15.69
C SER A 43 -12.73 -11.21 -15.04
N SER A 44 -13.10 -12.28 -15.80
CA SER A 44 -13.86 -13.40 -15.28
C SER A 44 -13.04 -14.24 -14.31
N SER A 45 -11.76 -14.51 -14.65
CA SER A 45 -10.85 -15.23 -13.75
C SER A 45 -10.66 -14.49 -12.43
N LEU A 46 -10.46 -13.16 -12.48
CA LEU A 46 -10.29 -12.33 -11.29
C LEU A 46 -11.54 -12.33 -10.39
N ALA A 47 -12.74 -12.39 -10.95
CA ALA A 47 -13.99 -12.44 -10.19
C ALA A 47 -14.25 -13.80 -9.50
N LEU A 48 -13.35 -14.76 -9.62
CA LEU A 48 -13.40 -16.09 -9.00
C LEU A 48 -12.42 -16.21 -7.83
N PRO A 49 -12.51 -17.26 -6.99
CA PRO A 49 -11.60 -17.48 -5.86
C PRO A 49 -10.13 -17.73 -6.27
N GLY A 50 -9.88 -18.04 -7.53
CA GLY A 50 -8.58 -18.55 -7.95
C GLY A 50 -8.42 -20.04 -7.65
N TYR A 51 -7.20 -20.59 -7.91
CA TYR A 51 -6.91 -21.98 -7.63
C TYR A 51 -5.44 -22.19 -7.25
N PRO A 52 -5.14 -22.91 -6.16
CA PRO A 52 -6.10 -23.40 -5.15
C PRO A 52 -6.88 -22.25 -4.47
N PRO A 53 -8.00 -22.47 -3.76
CA PRO A 53 -8.79 -21.38 -3.17
C PRO A 53 -8.01 -20.48 -2.21
N GLY A 54 -7.04 -21.03 -1.47
CA GLY A 54 -6.12 -20.29 -0.58
C GLY A 54 -4.76 -20.05 -1.24
N TRP A 55 -4.71 -19.71 -2.52
CA TRP A 55 -3.47 -19.49 -3.24
C TRP A 55 -2.61 -18.37 -2.64
N ASP A 56 -1.30 -18.53 -2.79
CA ASP A 56 -0.26 -17.55 -2.50
C ASP A 56 0.69 -17.41 -3.70
N ASN A 57 1.74 -16.62 -3.56
CA ASN A 57 2.71 -16.37 -4.62
C ASN A 57 3.50 -17.62 -5.07
N LEU A 58 3.51 -18.68 -4.26
CA LEU A 58 4.20 -19.96 -4.56
C LEU A 58 3.26 -20.99 -5.16
N THR A 59 2.02 -21.03 -4.73
CA THR A 59 1.06 -22.10 -5.05
C THR A 59 0.07 -21.74 -6.14
N VAL A 60 -0.03 -20.46 -6.55
CA VAL A 60 -1.03 -20.00 -7.51
C VAL A 60 -0.93 -20.69 -8.86
N ILE A 61 -2.04 -21.31 -9.28
CA ILE A 61 -2.24 -21.89 -10.61
C ILE A 61 -3.14 -20.99 -11.45
N ARG A 62 -4.20 -20.46 -10.82
CA ARG A 62 -5.12 -19.48 -11.43
C ARG A 62 -5.36 -18.33 -10.45
N ILE A 63 -5.09 -17.12 -10.90
CA ILE A 63 -5.30 -15.91 -10.12
C ILE A 63 -6.80 -15.59 -10.08
N GLY A 64 -7.31 -15.33 -8.87
CA GLY A 64 -8.66 -14.85 -8.62
C GLY A 64 -8.70 -14.13 -7.29
N ILE A 65 -9.49 -13.07 -7.19
CA ILE A 65 -9.49 -12.12 -6.07
C ILE A 65 -10.83 -11.98 -5.38
N ALA A 66 -11.81 -12.81 -5.73
CA ALA A 66 -13.13 -12.76 -5.10
C ALA A 66 -13.54 -14.14 -4.60
N ASP A 67 -14.23 -14.18 -3.47
CA ASP A 67 -14.86 -15.36 -2.90
C ASP A 67 -16.38 -15.11 -2.86
N ASP A 68 -17.17 -15.92 -3.56
CA ASP A 68 -18.62 -15.74 -3.67
C ASP A 68 -19.04 -14.30 -4.04
N GLN A 69 -18.40 -13.74 -5.07
CA GLN A 69 -18.59 -12.34 -5.51
C GLN A 69 -18.19 -11.29 -4.47
N LYS A 70 -17.60 -11.67 -3.35
CA LYS A 70 -17.02 -10.75 -2.38
C LYS A 70 -15.52 -10.58 -2.66
N LEU A 71 -15.11 -9.33 -2.82
CA LEU A 71 -13.72 -8.99 -3.01
C LEU A 71 -12.93 -9.39 -1.76
N ASN A 72 -11.88 -10.18 -1.96
CA ASN A 72 -10.96 -10.58 -0.91
C ASN A 72 -9.73 -9.65 -0.95
N ALA A 73 -9.64 -8.75 0.04
CA ALA A 73 -8.58 -7.75 0.10
C ALA A 73 -7.18 -8.37 0.22
N THR A 74 -7.03 -9.48 0.95
CA THR A 74 -5.75 -10.22 1.03
C THR A 74 -5.33 -10.75 -0.33
N LYS A 75 -6.25 -11.34 -1.10
CA LYS A 75 -5.94 -11.82 -2.46
C LYS A 75 -5.61 -10.68 -3.43
N VAL A 76 -6.22 -9.50 -3.26
CA VAL A 76 -5.87 -8.29 -4.03
C VAL A 76 -4.41 -7.92 -3.78
N ARG A 77 -3.97 -7.93 -2.52
CA ARG A 77 -2.59 -7.65 -2.15
C ARG A 77 -1.62 -8.72 -2.67
N LEU A 78 -1.92 -10.00 -2.48
CA LEU A 78 -1.12 -11.10 -3.03
C LEU A 78 -0.96 -10.98 -4.56
N PHE A 79 -2.02 -10.57 -5.26
CA PHE A 79 -1.96 -10.34 -6.70
C PHE A 79 -1.07 -9.14 -7.04
N LYS A 80 -1.07 -8.07 -6.25
CA LYS A 80 -0.16 -6.93 -6.43
C LYS A 80 1.30 -7.34 -6.26
N GLN A 81 1.60 -8.18 -5.27
CA GLN A 81 2.95 -8.70 -5.00
C GLN A 81 3.41 -9.75 -6.01
N TYR A 82 2.47 -10.35 -6.76
CA TYR A 82 2.81 -11.38 -7.74
C TYR A 82 3.49 -10.76 -8.96
N GLU A 83 4.61 -11.33 -9.38
CA GLU A 83 5.42 -10.82 -10.49
C GLU A 83 4.59 -10.61 -11.76
N TYR A 84 4.60 -9.40 -12.30
CA TYR A 84 3.77 -9.01 -13.46
C TYR A 84 3.91 -9.93 -14.67
N LYS A 85 5.16 -10.29 -15.05
CA LYS A 85 5.40 -11.19 -16.18
C LYS A 85 4.81 -12.58 -15.96
N LYS A 86 4.88 -13.09 -14.73
CA LYS A 86 4.28 -14.38 -14.37
C LYS A 86 2.76 -14.32 -14.40
N SER A 87 2.17 -13.19 -13.97
CA SER A 87 0.72 -13.02 -14.00
C SER A 87 0.16 -12.99 -15.42
N LYS A 88 0.85 -12.36 -16.38
CA LYS A 88 0.50 -12.44 -17.82
C LYS A 88 0.46 -13.90 -18.31
N GLY A 89 1.43 -14.71 -17.91
CA GLY A 89 1.45 -16.15 -18.22
C GLY A 89 0.28 -16.92 -17.59
N ARG A 90 -0.14 -16.56 -16.35
CA ARG A 90 -1.30 -17.17 -15.69
C ARG A 90 -2.64 -16.80 -16.35
N PHE A 91 -2.72 -15.61 -16.94
CA PHE A 91 -3.89 -15.20 -17.74
C PHE A 91 -3.82 -15.65 -19.20
N ALA A 92 -2.72 -16.27 -19.61
CA ALA A 92 -2.46 -16.68 -21.00
C ALA A 92 -2.64 -15.53 -22.01
N THR A 93 -2.28 -14.29 -21.62
CA THR A 93 -2.39 -13.12 -22.49
C THR A 93 -1.02 -12.53 -22.81
N PRO A 94 -0.75 -12.16 -24.08
CA PRO A 94 0.44 -11.41 -24.45
C PRO A 94 0.32 -9.91 -24.15
N TYR A 95 -0.90 -9.44 -23.94
CA TYR A 95 -1.24 -8.02 -23.79
C TYR A 95 -0.88 -7.48 -22.42
N ASP A 96 -0.67 -6.18 -22.33
CA ASP A 96 -0.50 -5.49 -21.06
C ASP A 96 -1.85 -5.16 -20.44
N TYR A 97 -1.90 -5.12 -19.10
CA TYR A 97 -3.15 -4.88 -18.39
C TYR A 97 -2.94 -4.04 -17.13
N VAL A 98 -4.01 -3.37 -16.72
CA VAL A 98 -4.16 -2.77 -15.41
C VAL A 98 -5.54 -3.07 -14.83
N VAL A 99 -5.58 -3.35 -13.53
CA VAL A 99 -6.79 -3.63 -12.76
C VAL A 99 -6.86 -2.65 -11.60
N PHE A 100 -8.01 -2.02 -11.39
CA PHE A 100 -8.28 -1.19 -10.23
C PHE A 100 -9.76 -1.24 -9.88
N PHE A 101 -10.12 -0.66 -8.74
CA PHE A 101 -11.48 -0.69 -8.22
C PHE A 101 -12.01 0.73 -8.08
N VAL A 102 -13.28 0.94 -8.39
CA VAL A 102 -13.93 2.23 -8.20
C VAL A 102 -15.24 2.07 -7.43
N ASN A 103 -15.59 3.10 -6.68
CA ASN A 103 -16.90 3.17 -6.02
C ASN A 103 -18.01 3.61 -6.99
N ASP A 104 -19.20 3.82 -6.47
CA ASP A 104 -20.39 4.30 -7.21
C ASP A 104 -20.23 5.70 -7.79
N LYS A 105 -19.33 6.51 -7.22
CA LYS A 105 -18.98 7.86 -7.71
C LYS A 105 -17.88 7.86 -8.76
N GLY A 106 -17.27 6.70 -9.05
CA GLY A 106 -16.13 6.57 -9.97
C GLY A 106 -14.79 6.89 -9.34
N GLU A 107 -14.71 7.11 -8.01
CA GLU A 107 -13.46 7.34 -7.30
C GLU A 107 -12.69 6.03 -7.14
N VAL A 108 -11.40 6.03 -7.41
CA VAL A 108 -10.54 4.85 -7.28
C VAL A 108 -10.41 4.48 -5.81
N LEU A 109 -10.68 3.22 -5.51
CA LEU A 109 -10.62 2.69 -4.16
C LEU A 109 -9.23 2.13 -3.85
N ASN A 110 -8.76 2.43 -2.67
CA ASN A 110 -7.68 1.68 -2.04
C ASN A 110 -8.24 0.39 -1.43
N ILE A 111 -7.79 -0.76 -1.90
CA ILE A 111 -8.16 -2.06 -1.35
C ILE A 111 -6.93 -2.66 -0.67
N ASN A 112 -6.84 -2.51 0.64
CA ASN A 112 -5.73 -3.02 1.46
C ASN A 112 -4.35 -2.56 0.94
N GLY A 113 -4.18 -1.25 0.76
CA GLY A 113 -2.95 -0.66 0.24
C GLY A 113 -2.79 -0.70 -1.28
N VAL A 114 -3.75 -1.26 -2.00
CA VAL A 114 -3.66 -1.46 -3.44
C VAL A 114 -4.63 -0.57 -4.19
N CYS A 115 -4.11 0.36 -4.97
CA CYS A 115 -4.90 1.24 -5.85
C CYS A 115 -5.00 0.70 -7.27
N ALA A 116 -3.94 0.07 -7.78
CA ALA A 116 -3.93 -0.58 -9.08
C ALA A 116 -2.95 -1.75 -9.12
N ILE A 117 -3.23 -2.73 -9.98
CA ILE A 117 -2.43 -3.93 -10.19
C ILE A 117 -2.18 -4.11 -11.68
N GLY A 118 -0.99 -4.54 -12.05
CA GLY A 118 -0.65 -4.88 -13.43
C GLY A 118 0.56 -4.09 -13.92
N TYR A 119 0.41 -3.41 -15.04
CA TYR A 119 1.51 -2.73 -15.71
C TYR A 119 2.31 -1.81 -14.76
N PRO A 120 3.63 -2.01 -14.63
CA PRO A 120 4.41 -1.39 -13.55
C PRO A 120 4.58 0.14 -13.69
N TYR A 121 4.32 0.69 -14.88
CA TYR A 121 4.46 2.13 -15.14
C TYR A 121 3.15 2.91 -15.01
N VAL A 122 2.09 2.30 -14.48
CA VAL A 122 0.89 3.03 -14.10
C VAL A 122 1.15 3.75 -12.79
N ASN A 123 1.29 5.07 -12.87
CA ASN A 123 1.47 5.90 -11.69
C ASN A 123 0.14 6.00 -10.92
N VAL A 124 0.20 5.62 -9.67
CA VAL A 124 -0.89 5.81 -8.72
C VAL A 124 -0.37 6.73 -7.65
N THR A 125 -1.05 7.85 -7.45
CA THR A 125 -0.74 8.75 -6.34
C THR A 125 -1.79 8.58 -5.26
N TYR A 126 -1.37 8.51 -4.01
CA TYR A 126 -2.28 8.51 -2.87
C TYR A 126 -2.75 9.94 -2.61
N ASN A 127 -4.04 10.14 -2.42
CA ASN A 127 -4.59 11.46 -2.10
C ASN A 127 -4.56 11.67 -0.57
N ILE A 128 -3.38 11.49 0.01
CA ILE A 128 -3.14 11.69 1.44
C ILE A 128 -1.94 12.62 1.63
N LYS A 129 -2.06 13.51 2.60
CA LYS A 129 -0.91 14.27 3.07
C LYS A 129 -0.28 13.53 4.23
N ALA A 130 0.91 13.01 3.99
CA ALA A 130 1.68 12.27 4.97
C ALA A 130 2.98 13.01 5.32
N ALA A 131 3.49 12.78 6.51
CA ALA A 131 4.83 13.20 6.90
C ALA A 131 5.59 12.05 7.57
N TYR A 132 6.88 12.03 7.35
CA TYR A 132 7.80 11.09 7.96
C TYR A 132 8.93 11.85 8.64
N TYR A 133 9.10 11.59 9.91
CA TYR A 133 10.20 12.13 10.70
C TYR A 133 11.09 10.99 11.20
N TYR A 134 12.39 11.12 11.03
CA TYR A 134 13.40 10.24 11.61
C TYR A 134 14.56 11.06 12.19
N GLN A 135 15.19 10.55 13.23
CA GLN A 135 16.27 11.29 13.91
C GLN A 135 17.64 11.00 13.32
N ASP A 136 17.95 9.76 13.00
CA ASP A 136 19.24 9.32 12.49
C ASP A 136 19.08 8.68 11.10
N PRO A 137 19.92 8.99 10.12
CA PRO A 137 19.87 8.33 8.81
C PRO A 137 19.95 6.80 8.87
N SER A 138 20.55 6.24 9.92
CA SER A 138 20.55 4.79 10.15
C SER A 138 19.18 4.21 10.54
N ASP A 139 18.24 5.07 10.98
CA ASP A 139 16.91 4.71 11.43
C ASP A 139 15.84 5.04 10.37
N SER A 140 16.21 5.17 9.10
CA SER A 140 15.31 5.59 8.02
C SER A 140 14.67 4.41 7.27
N PHE A 141 14.18 3.39 8.00
CA PHE A 141 13.69 2.13 7.42
C PHE A 141 12.46 2.28 6.52
N LEU A 142 11.61 3.27 6.79
CA LEU A 142 10.39 3.52 6.01
C LEU A 142 10.56 4.62 4.96
N MET A 143 11.75 5.16 4.78
CA MET A 143 11.98 6.36 3.96
C MET A 143 11.55 6.17 2.51
N ASP A 144 11.96 5.07 1.87
CA ASP A 144 11.66 4.82 0.46
C ASP A 144 10.14 4.71 0.24
N PHE A 145 9.44 4.00 1.11
CA PHE A 145 8.00 3.89 1.05
C PHE A 145 7.30 5.23 1.28
N MET A 146 7.67 5.94 2.33
CA MET A 146 7.04 7.20 2.69
C MET A 146 7.28 8.28 1.63
N ASN A 147 8.51 8.41 1.16
CA ASN A 147 8.89 9.42 0.17
C ASN A 147 8.46 9.03 -1.26
N GLU A 148 8.84 7.83 -1.72
CA GLU A 148 8.67 7.46 -3.12
C GLU A 148 7.25 6.94 -3.43
N THR A 149 6.64 6.21 -2.49
CA THR A 149 5.31 5.62 -2.70
C THR A 149 4.19 6.54 -2.26
N LEU A 150 4.32 7.20 -1.10
CA LEU A 150 3.28 8.09 -0.58
C LEU A 150 3.48 9.57 -0.94
N GLY A 151 4.69 9.96 -1.36
CA GLY A 151 5.04 11.36 -1.59
C GLY A 151 4.96 12.17 -0.29
N ALA A 152 5.34 11.56 0.84
CA ALA A 152 5.32 12.21 2.14
C ALA A 152 6.38 13.31 2.24
N ASP A 153 6.06 14.36 2.99
CA ASP A 153 7.07 15.32 3.38
C ASP A 153 8.01 14.66 4.40
N VAL A 154 9.31 14.64 4.09
CA VAL A 154 10.33 14.00 4.92
C VAL A 154 11.05 15.05 5.76
N TYR A 155 11.17 14.77 7.05
CA TYR A 155 11.86 15.58 8.04
C TYR A 155 12.94 14.76 8.72
N PHE A 156 14.07 15.39 8.91
CA PHE A 156 15.26 14.75 9.46
C PHE A 156 15.92 15.71 10.48
N ASP A 157 16.34 15.18 11.61
CA ASP A 157 16.99 15.98 12.65
C ASP A 157 18.46 16.31 12.27
N ASP A 158 18.60 17.21 11.30
CA ASP A 158 19.86 17.88 11.06
C ASP A 158 19.97 19.09 12.01
N GLN A 159 20.78 18.96 13.06
CA GLN A 159 21.01 20.02 14.06
C GLN A 159 21.40 21.39 13.48
N SER A 160 21.65 21.46 12.18
CA SER A 160 21.99 22.69 11.45
C SER A 160 20.79 23.40 10.83
N ASN A 161 19.60 22.77 10.71
CA ASN A 161 18.48 23.34 9.97
C ASN A 161 17.11 23.06 10.61
N ASP A 162 16.65 24.02 11.38
CA ASP A 162 15.43 23.98 12.19
C ASP A 162 14.11 23.78 11.36
N ILE A 163 14.13 24.13 10.06
CA ILE A 163 12.95 24.05 9.18
C ILE A 163 12.65 22.59 8.76
N TYR A 164 13.67 21.78 8.54
CA TYR A 164 13.55 20.38 8.15
C TYR A 164 13.71 19.42 9.33
N GLY A 165 14.08 19.93 10.51
CA GLY A 165 14.18 19.19 11.75
C GLY A 165 12.86 19.02 12.48
N LEU A 166 12.94 18.59 13.75
CA LEU A 166 11.80 18.33 14.60
C LEU A 166 10.87 19.56 14.74
N HIS A 167 11.40 20.75 14.87
CA HIS A 167 10.59 21.98 14.99
C HIS A 167 9.76 22.24 13.72
N GLY A 168 10.38 22.14 12.55
CA GLY A 168 9.69 22.29 11.27
C GLY A 168 8.62 21.21 11.05
N PHE A 169 8.92 19.98 11.43
CA PHE A 169 7.97 18.87 11.41
C PHE A 169 6.74 19.16 12.28
N ILE A 170 6.94 19.46 13.55
CA ILE A 170 5.87 19.73 14.52
C ILE A 170 5.01 20.92 14.08
N SER A 171 5.62 22.01 13.63
CA SER A 171 4.91 23.21 13.15
C SER A 171 3.99 22.94 11.95
N ASN A 172 4.24 21.87 11.22
CA ASN A 172 3.48 21.47 10.02
C ASN A 172 2.48 20.34 10.27
N LEU A 173 2.43 19.73 11.47
CA LEU A 173 1.59 18.57 11.77
C LEU A 173 0.12 18.74 11.34
N SER A 174 -0.44 19.95 11.49
CA SER A 174 -1.83 20.22 11.13
C SER A 174 -2.15 20.00 9.65
N LYS A 175 -1.15 19.96 8.77
CA LYS A 175 -1.31 19.74 7.31
C LYS A 175 -1.49 18.27 6.95
N TYR A 176 -1.09 17.33 7.81
CA TYR A 176 -1.02 15.91 7.52
C TYR A 176 -2.21 15.14 8.07
N GLN A 177 -2.52 14.03 7.45
CA GLN A 177 -3.52 13.04 7.87
C GLN A 177 -2.86 11.79 8.46
N LEU A 178 -1.62 11.54 8.05
CA LEU A 178 -0.79 10.44 8.50
C LEU A 178 0.59 10.96 8.86
N VAL A 179 1.08 10.51 9.99
CA VAL A 179 2.43 10.83 10.47
C VAL A 179 3.11 9.56 10.96
N VAL A 180 4.35 9.39 10.54
CA VAL A 180 5.26 8.38 11.07
C VAL A 180 6.41 9.08 11.75
N MET A 181 6.68 8.72 13.00
CA MET A 181 7.81 9.21 13.79
C MET A 181 8.69 8.03 14.17
N GLU A 182 9.89 8.01 13.62
CA GLU A 182 10.90 6.97 13.88
C GLU A 182 11.97 7.51 14.82
N HIS A 183 12.06 6.88 15.99
CA HIS A 183 12.98 7.24 17.08
C HIS A 183 13.03 8.74 17.41
N PRO A 184 11.89 9.42 17.66
CA PRO A 184 11.88 10.86 17.87
C PRO A 184 12.41 11.22 19.27
N LEU A 185 13.71 11.19 19.47
CA LEU A 185 14.36 11.62 20.72
C LEU A 185 14.17 13.11 20.96
N MET A 186 13.18 13.46 21.77
CA MET A 186 12.94 14.83 22.18
C MET A 186 13.71 15.16 23.47
N SER A 187 14.39 16.29 23.49
CA SER A 187 14.96 16.83 24.72
C SER A 187 13.85 17.14 25.75
N GLY A 188 14.21 17.33 27.02
CA GLY A 188 13.23 17.65 28.03
C GLY A 188 12.44 18.93 27.75
N GLY A 189 13.07 19.92 27.14
CA GLY A 189 12.44 21.17 26.71
C GLY A 189 11.51 20.99 25.51
N ASP A 190 11.97 20.28 24.49
CA ASP A 190 11.21 20.04 23.26
C ASP A 190 9.96 19.21 23.52
N TYR A 191 10.05 18.20 24.39
CA TYR A 191 8.88 17.42 24.77
C TYR A 191 7.77 18.29 25.36
N GLY A 192 8.11 19.20 26.27
CA GLY A 192 7.14 20.12 26.86
C GLY A 192 6.53 21.09 25.85
N ALA A 193 7.32 21.50 24.83
CA ALA A 193 6.87 22.43 23.81
C ALA A 193 5.99 21.76 22.73
N TYR A 194 6.23 20.45 22.42
CA TYR A 194 5.61 19.81 21.26
C TYR A 194 4.54 18.77 21.62
N LYS A 195 4.38 18.43 22.89
CA LYS A 195 3.39 17.47 23.35
C LYS A 195 1.99 17.82 22.87
N ASP A 196 1.58 19.06 23.08
CA ASP A 196 0.21 19.50 22.78
C ASP A 196 -0.08 19.43 21.27
N GLU A 197 0.89 19.73 20.41
CA GLU A 197 0.74 19.65 18.95
C GLU A 197 0.57 18.21 18.47
N ILE A 198 1.36 17.27 19.01
CA ILE A 198 1.26 15.84 18.67
C ILE A 198 -0.07 15.25 19.18
N GLU A 199 -0.48 15.61 20.39
CA GLU A 199 -1.76 15.20 20.97
C GLU A 199 -2.95 15.79 20.20
N ASN A 200 -2.89 17.06 19.80
CA ASN A 200 -3.90 17.69 18.94
C ASN A 200 -3.97 17.03 17.57
N PHE A 201 -2.82 16.71 16.96
CA PHE A 201 -2.77 15.94 15.72
C PHE A 201 -3.52 14.62 15.87
N SER A 202 -3.14 13.82 16.87
CA SER A 202 -3.71 12.49 17.09
C SER A 202 -5.19 12.54 17.45
N SER A 203 -5.63 13.52 18.29
CA SER A 203 -7.03 13.63 18.72
C SER A 203 -8.00 13.99 17.59
N SER A 204 -7.51 14.56 16.49
CA SER A 204 -8.33 15.03 15.36
C SER A 204 -8.74 13.95 14.36
N GLY A 205 -8.61 12.68 14.68
CA GLY A 205 -9.03 11.56 13.83
C GLY A 205 -7.95 11.05 12.86
N ARG A 206 -6.71 11.44 13.08
CA ARG A 206 -5.56 11.13 12.21
C ARG A 206 -4.82 9.87 12.67
N LEU A 207 -3.93 9.36 11.80
CA LEU A 207 -3.08 8.23 12.11
C LEU A 207 -1.69 8.68 12.50
N LEU A 208 -1.24 8.18 13.65
CA LEU A 208 0.12 8.35 14.13
C LEU A 208 0.78 6.98 14.33
N LEU A 209 1.91 6.75 13.67
CA LEU A 209 2.81 5.64 13.96
C LEU A 209 4.04 6.19 14.68
N ILE A 210 4.43 5.55 15.76
CA ILE A 210 5.60 5.94 16.55
C ILE A 210 6.44 4.70 16.81
N SER A 211 7.76 4.81 16.64
CA SER A 211 8.71 3.80 17.09
C SER A 211 9.74 4.39 18.06
N GLY A 212 10.25 3.53 18.95
CA GLY A 212 11.38 3.85 19.79
C GLY A 212 11.05 4.74 20.99
N GLU A 213 12.04 5.50 21.41
CA GLU A 213 11.99 6.38 22.59
C GLU A 213 11.50 7.78 22.19
N MET A 214 10.51 8.30 22.90
CA MET A 214 9.94 9.62 22.64
C MET A 214 10.66 10.76 23.36
N ALA A 215 11.41 10.46 24.39
CA ALA A 215 12.12 11.47 25.16
C ALA A 215 13.26 10.87 25.97
N SER A 216 14.28 11.66 26.22
CA SER A 216 15.43 11.28 27.03
C SER A 216 15.12 10.94 28.51
N ALA A 217 13.90 11.20 28.96
CA ALA A 217 13.43 10.88 30.31
C ALA A 217 12.34 9.81 30.28
N GLN A 218 12.57 8.71 30.97
CA GLN A 218 11.63 7.60 31.08
C GLN A 218 10.30 8.02 31.71
N GLY A 219 9.19 7.40 31.23
CA GLY A 219 7.87 7.56 31.83
C GLY A 219 7.14 8.83 31.42
N ARG A 220 7.46 9.42 30.27
CA ARG A 220 6.71 10.57 29.77
C ARG A 220 5.47 10.14 29.00
N SER A 221 4.33 10.74 29.40
CA SER A 221 3.02 10.46 28.82
C SER A 221 2.79 11.27 27.57
N LEU A 222 2.59 10.59 26.42
CA LEU A 222 2.20 11.21 25.16
C LEU A 222 1.08 10.38 24.52
N VAL A 223 0.08 11.05 23.94
CA VAL A 223 -1.06 10.41 23.26
C VAL A 223 -1.73 9.27 24.04
N GLY A 224 -1.73 9.39 25.36
CA GLY A 224 -2.37 8.42 26.25
C GLY A 224 -1.55 7.18 26.59
N ALA A 225 -0.24 7.18 26.34
CA ALA A 225 0.66 6.11 26.74
C ALA A 225 1.96 6.69 27.34
N ASP A 226 2.58 5.94 28.25
CA ASP A 226 3.87 6.28 28.83
C ASP A 226 4.97 5.48 28.13
N PHE A 227 6.01 6.16 27.65
CA PHE A 227 7.08 5.59 26.84
C PHE A 227 8.32 5.29 27.68
N TYR A 228 8.91 4.12 27.48
CA TYR A 228 10.05 3.64 28.24
C TYR A 228 11.08 2.95 27.36
N LYS A 229 12.36 3.12 27.70
CA LYS A 229 13.44 2.28 27.22
C LYS A 229 13.62 1.10 28.16
N LYS A 230 13.73 -0.12 27.62
CA LYS A 230 14.06 -1.29 28.43
C LYS A 230 15.46 -1.18 29.00
N SER A 231 15.63 -1.51 30.27
CA SER A 231 16.94 -1.52 30.92
C SER A 231 17.88 -2.58 30.36
N GLY A 232 17.35 -3.73 29.91
CA GLY A 232 18.07 -4.80 29.22
C GLY A 232 18.00 -4.66 27.73
N GLN A 233 19.12 -4.83 27.06
CA GLN A 233 19.23 -4.82 25.58
C GLN A 233 19.86 -6.12 25.06
N SER A 234 19.80 -7.20 25.84
CA SER A 234 20.21 -8.54 25.38
C SER A 234 19.21 -9.08 24.35
N THR A 235 19.58 -10.07 23.57
CA THR A 235 18.68 -10.70 22.59
C THR A 235 17.41 -11.26 23.27
N SER A 236 17.52 -11.77 24.51
CA SER A 236 16.35 -12.24 25.27
C SER A 236 15.39 -11.11 25.67
N ASP A 237 15.91 -9.90 25.93
CA ASP A 237 15.10 -8.73 26.26
C ASP A 237 14.36 -8.17 25.05
N LYS A 238 14.91 -8.37 23.86
CA LYS A 238 14.40 -7.85 22.57
C LYS A 238 13.43 -8.81 21.90
N ASN A 239 13.36 -10.07 22.36
CA ASN A 239 12.47 -11.07 21.79
C ASN A 239 11.03 -10.87 22.27
N SER A 240 10.11 -10.79 21.33
CA SER A 240 8.68 -10.60 21.57
C SER A 240 7.84 -11.66 20.87
N THR A 241 6.62 -11.87 21.36
CA THR A 241 5.64 -12.76 20.75
C THR A 241 4.39 -11.97 20.39
N VAL A 242 3.86 -12.20 19.20
CA VAL A 242 2.58 -11.65 18.75
C VAL A 242 1.45 -12.31 19.51
N ASN A 243 0.62 -11.50 20.17
CA ASN A 243 -0.49 -11.97 21.01
C ASN A 243 -1.82 -11.88 20.27
N ASN A 244 -2.02 -10.81 19.51
CA ASN A 244 -3.27 -10.51 18.84
C ASN A 244 -3.05 -10.14 17.38
N THR A 245 -4.00 -10.50 16.54
CA THR A 245 -4.07 -10.03 15.15
C THR A 245 -4.69 -8.63 15.09
N ASP A 246 -4.32 -7.87 14.10
CA ASP A 246 -4.93 -6.57 13.77
C ASP A 246 -5.50 -6.61 12.35
N GLN A 247 -6.48 -5.76 12.06
CA GLN A 247 -7.10 -5.73 10.73
C GLN A 247 -6.19 -5.22 9.62
N TYR A 248 -5.13 -4.49 9.97
CA TYR A 248 -4.15 -3.93 9.04
C TYR A 248 -2.79 -4.60 9.12
N LEU A 249 -2.40 -5.05 10.32
CA LEU A 249 -1.18 -5.81 10.55
C LEU A 249 -1.46 -7.30 10.35
N GLU A 250 -0.86 -7.92 9.35
CA GLU A 250 -0.97 -9.36 9.13
C GLU A 250 -0.03 -10.15 10.07
N LEU A 251 -0.11 -9.84 11.34
CA LEU A 251 0.58 -10.60 12.37
C LEU A 251 -0.21 -11.87 12.70
N THR A 252 0.47 -13.00 12.75
CA THR A 252 -0.12 -14.24 13.21
C THR A 252 0.21 -14.44 14.68
N ALA A 253 -0.78 -14.70 15.52
CA ALA A 253 -0.56 -14.99 16.92
C ALA A 253 0.44 -16.14 17.09
N GLY A 254 1.40 -15.97 17.99
CA GLY A 254 2.51 -16.89 18.24
C GLY A 254 3.77 -16.60 17.40
N GLN A 255 3.74 -15.70 16.43
CA GLN A 255 4.96 -15.28 15.72
C GLN A 255 5.94 -14.61 16.67
N SER A 256 7.24 -14.84 16.44
CA SER A 256 8.34 -14.21 17.18
C SER A 256 8.91 -13.04 16.38
N ILE A 257 9.17 -11.94 17.07
CA ILE A 257 9.82 -10.74 16.52
C ILE A 257 10.98 -10.41 17.46
N VAL A 258 12.17 -10.18 16.90
CA VAL A 258 13.33 -9.73 17.65
C VAL A 258 13.70 -8.33 17.17
N PHE A 259 13.42 -7.34 17.99
CA PHE A 259 13.72 -5.93 17.68
C PHE A 259 15.22 -5.63 17.80
N ALA A 260 15.73 -4.69 17.01
CA ALA A 260 17.10 -4.23 17.13
C ALA A 260 17.31 -3.47 18.44
N GLN A 261 16.29 -2.70 18.86
CA GLN A 261 16.26 -2.06 20.18
C GLN A 261 14.94 -2.38 20.91
N ALA A 262 14.97 -2.38 22.24
CA ALA A 262 13.79 -2.71 23.04
C ALA A 262 13.25 -1.46 23.75
N TYR A 263 12.15 -0.97 23.22
CA TYR A 263 11.33 0.07 23.82
C TYR A 263 9.94 -0.49 24.11
N TYR A 264 9.27 0.06 25.09
CA TYR A 264 7.91 -0.36 25.44
C TYR A 264 7.05 0.80 25.90
N ILE A 265 5.75 0.60 25.87
CA ILE A 265 4.79 1.55 26.40
C ILE A 265 3.93 0.92 27.51
N GLU A 266 3.45 1.78 28.40
CA GLU A 266 2.41 1.45 29.36
C GLU A 266 1.16 2.27 29.06
N ASN A 267 -0.01 1.65 29.19
CA ASN A 267 -1.29 2.31 28.95
C ASN A 267 -1.56 3.36 30.05
N SER A 268 -1.91 4.56 29.67
CA SER A 268 -2.46 5.57 30.58
C SER A 268 -3.98 5.59 30.52
N SER A 269 -4.61 6.28 31.47
CA SER A 269 -6.07 6.41 31.55
C SER A 269 -6.72 7.12 30.36
N LEU A 270 -5.94 7.78 29.50
CA LEU A 270 -6.42 8.51 28.32
C LEU A 270 -6.50 7.69 27.06
N ALA A 271 -5.81 6.52 27.00
CA ALA A 271 -5.90 5.62 25.85
C ALA A 271 -7.16 4.76 25.97
N SER A 272 -7.98 4.79 24.92
CA SER A 272 -9.16 3.92 24.82
C SER A 272 -8.93 2.80 23.78
N ASN A 273 -9.62 1.68 23.94
CA ASN A 273 -9.48 0.53 23.05
C ASN A 273 -8.02 0.09 22.86
N PHE A 274 -7.26 0.07 23.96
CA PHE A 274 -5.88 -0.33 23.94
C PHE A 274 -5.74 -1.83 23.67
N VAL A 275 -5.01 -2.17 22.63
CA VAL A 275 -4.75 -3.55 22.21
C VAL A 275 -3.25 -3.81 22.21
N GLN A 276 -2.82 -4.80 22.98
CA GLN A 276 -1.46 -5.34 22.93
C GLN A 276 -1.37 -6.27 21.72
N LEU A 277 -0.64 -5.89 20.70
CA LEU A 277 -0.45 -6.70 19.50
C LEU A 277 0.73 -7.66 19.67
N ALA A 278 1.82 -7.20 20.29
CA ALA A 278 2.95 -8.06 20.69
C ALA A 278 3.52 -7.62 22.03
N THR A 279 4.05 -8.58 22.78
CA THR A 279 4.71 -8.35 24.08
C THR A 279 6.09 -8.98 24.13
N PHE A 280 7.01 -8.36 24.86
CA PHE A 280 8.31 -8.95 25.15
C PHE A 280 8.17 -10.20 26.02
N ASN A 281 8.90 -11.26 25.67
CA ASN A 281 8.81 -12.55 26.35
C ASN A 281 9.33 -12.50 27.78
N ALA A 282 10.33 -11.65 28.04
CA ALA A 282 11.00 -11.58 29.32
C ALA A 282 10.15 -10.97 30.45
N ASP A 283 9.28 -9.99 30.12
CA ASP A 283 8.56 -9.21 31.15
C ASP A 283 7.13 -8.82 30.74
N GLN A 284 6.65 -9.32 29.61
CA GLN A 284 5.30 -9.08 29.09
C GLN A 284 4.98 -7.58 28.83
N LYS A 285 6.01 -6.74 28.71
CA LYS A 285 5.84 -5.33 28.34
C LYS A 285 5.43 -5.20 26.87
N ASN A 286 4.69 -4.14 26.55
CA ASN A 286 4.14 -3.90 25.21
C ASN A 286 5.24 -3.57 24.21
N ALA A 287 5.45 -4.42 23.21
CA ALA A 287 6.39 -4.23 22.10
C ALA A 287 5.74 -3.67 20.85
N ILE A 288 4.51 -4.08 20.55
CA ILE A 288 3.64 -3.48 19.52
C ILE A 288 2.27 -3.29 20.14
N SER A 289 1.70 -2.10 19.97
CA SER A 289 0.39 -1.78 20.50
C SER A 289 -0.37 -0.83 19.62
N LYS A 290 -1.70 -0.87 19.73
CA LYS A 290 -2.64 0.03 19.04
C LYS A 290 -3.66 0.54 20.03
N TRP A 291 -4.02 1.80 19.92
CA TRP A 291 -5.11 2.38 20.70
C TRP A 291 -5.78 3.56 19.99
N LYS A 292 -6.86 3.99 20.58
CA LYS A 292 -7.49 5.26 20.22
C LYS A 292 -7.08 6.34 21.21
N TYR A 293 -6.65 7.47 20.66
CA TYR A 293 -6.50 8.71 21.40
C TYR A 293 -7.54 9.69 20.90
N TYR A 294 -8.63 9.86 21.66
CA TYR A 294 -9.87 10.50 21.19
C TYR A 294 -10.37 9.90 19.86
N ASN A 295 -10.39 10.68 18.79
CA ASN A 295 -10.85 10.24 17.48
C ASN A 295 -9.75 9.58 16.62
N GLY A 296 -8.48 9.81 16.95
CA GLY A 296 -7.35 9.32 16.19
C GLY A 296 -6.96 7.88 16.52
N THR A 297 -6.08 7.35 15.71
CA THR A 297 -5.49 6.00 15.90
C THR A 297 -4.00 6.16 16.07
N VAL A 298 -3.46 5.49 17.08
CA VAL A 298 -2.03 5.46 17.34
C VAL A 298 -1.55 4.01 17.28
N TYR A 299 -0.45 3.78 16.58
CA TYR A 299 0.33 2.56 16.63
C TYR A 299 1.69 2.85 17.22
N PHE A 300 2.10 2.02 18.13
CA PHE A 300 3.45 1.97 18.67
C PHE A 300 4.14 0.70 18.21
N PHE A 301 5.38 0.84 17.78
CA PHE A 301 6.33 -0.23 17.53
C PHE A 301 7.55 -0.01 18.39
N SER A 302 8.09 -1.08 19.00
CA SER A 302 9.32 -0.96 19.76
C SER A 302 10.45 -0.38 18.90
N ASP A 303 10.54 -0.88 17.69
CA ASP A 303 11.50 -0.48 16.69
C ASP A 303 10.96 -0.84 15.31
N PHE A 304 11.32 -0.13 14.25
CA PHE A 304 11.06 -0.56 12.88
C PHE A 304 12.16 -1.50 12.37
N ASP A 305 13.37 -1.46 12.98
CA ASP A 305 14.40 -2.46 12.74
C ASP A 305 14.17 -3.72 13.55
N VAL A 306 14.17 -4.86 12.86
CA VAL A 306 14.01 -6.17 13.46
C VAL A 306 15.11 -7.11 12.98
N SER A 307 15.71 -7.85 13.89
CA SER A 307 16.78 -8.81 13.58
C SER A 307 16.26 -10.20 13.20
N PHE A 308 15.00 -10.49 13.47
CA PHE A 308 14.35 -11.74 13.10
C PHE A 308 12.83 -11.58 13.01
N PHE A 309 12.28 -11.87 11.84
CA PHE A 309 10.85 -11.96 11.57
C PHE A 309 10.61 -12.89 10.37
N SER A 310 9.55 -13.70 10.39
CA SER A 310 9.22 -14.67 9.32
C SER A 310 8.58 -14.01 8.08
N GLY A 311 8.91 -12.78 7.79
CA GLY A 311 8.37 -11.98 6.69
C GLY A 311 9.12 -10.66 6.59
N ASP A 312 8.70 -9.81 5.67
CA ASP A 312 9.20 -8.45 5.58
C ASP A 312 8.46 -7.57 6.60
N PHE A 313 9.15 -7.15 7.66
CA PHE A 313 8.55 -6.32 8.70
C PHE A 313 8.29 -4.89 8.21
N VAL A 314 9.15 -4.35 7.37
CA VAL A 314 8.94 -3.04 6.72
C VAL A 314 7.66 -3.11 5.90
N GLN A 315 7.50 -4.15 5.09
CA GLN A 315 6.28 -4.37 4.30
C GLN A 315 5.02 -4.43 5.18
N LEU A 316 5.11 -5.03 6.35
CA LEU A 316 4.00 -5.10 7.30
C LEU A 316 3.60 -3.73 7.83
N VAL A 317 4.57 -2.87 8.14
CA VAL A 317 4.30 -1.47 8.55
C VAL A 317 3.73 -0.66 7.37
N GLU A 318 4.26 -0.84 6.17
CA GLU A 318 3.73 -0.25 4.95
C GLU A 318 2.28 -0.65 4.70
N ASP A 319 1.94 -1.92 4.89
CA ASP A 319 0.57 -2.43 4.78
C ASP A 319 -0.36 -1.81 5.83
N THR A 320 0.14 -1.57 7.05
CA THR A 320 -0.62 -0.87 8.10
C THR A 320 -0.97 0.55 7.67
N VAL A 321 0.02 1.28 7.18
CA VAL A 321 -0.15 2.64 6.66
C VAL A 321 -1.12 2.63 5.49
N SER A 322 -0.90 1.77 4.53
CA SER A 322 -1.72 1.63 3.34
C SER A 322 -3.17 1.22 3.66
N GLY A 323 -3.35 0.34 4.64
CA GLY A 323 -4.68 -0.08 5.11
C GLY A 323 -5.46 1.05 5.79
N PHE A 324 -4.77 1.96 6.49
CA PHE A 324 -5.40 3.15 7.07
C PHE A 324 -5.85 4.17 6.01
N ILE A 325 -5.12 4.27 4.91
CA ILE A 325 -5.46 5.14 3.78
C ILE A 325 -6.73 4.64 3.05
N GLU A 326 -7.45 3.64 3.57
CA GLU A 326 -8.72 3.18 3.02
C GLU A 326 -9.68 4.37 2.80
N GLY A 327 -9.86 4.72 1.55
CA GLY A 327 -10.76 5.77 1.13
C GLY A 327 -10.66 5.95 -0.36
N THR A 328 -9.71 6.70 -0.80
CA THR A 328 -9.56 7.00 -2.23
C THR A 328 -8.10 7.10 -2.58
N CYS A 329 -7.71 6.43 -3.64
CA CYS A 329 -6.52 6.78 -4.38
C CYS A 329 -6.84 8.01 -5.24
N SER A 330 -5.87 8.82 -5.56
CA SER A 330 -6.04 9.74 -6.68
C SER A 330 -6.18 8.93 -7.97
N ASP A 331 -6.56 9.57 -9.05
CA ASP A 331 -6.80 8.91 -10.32
C ASP A 331 -5.65 7.97 -10.70
N VAL A 332 -6.02 6.78 -11.16
CA VAL A 332 -5.08 5.89 -11.86
C VAL A 332 -4.72 6.58 -13.17
N ASN A 333 -3.51 7.12 -13.23
CA ASN A 333 -3.05 7.81 -14.41
C ASN A 333 -2.74 6.80 -15.53
N VAL A 334 -3.71 6.62 -16.41
CA VAL A 334 -3.60 5.76 -17.60
C VAL A 334 -3.12 6.52 -18.84
N THR A 335 -2.70 7.79 -18.69
CA THR A 335 -2.27 8.62 -19.84
C THR A 335 -0.99 8.11 -20.49
N GLY A 336 -0.17 7.35 -19.78
CA GLY A 336 1.00 6.65 -20.32
C GLY A 336 0.68 5.37 -21.09
N ILE A 337 -0.58 4.93 -21.08
CA ILE A 337 -1.02 3.73 -21.81
C ILE A 337 -1.22 4.11 -23.28
N PRO A 338 -0.60 3.37 -24.23
CA PRO A 338 -0.86 3.58 -25.64
C PRO A 338 -2.35 3.41 -25.92
N GLN A 339 -2.99 4.45 -26.46
CA GLN A 339 -4.44 4.41 -26.74
C GLN A 339 -4.79 3.62 -28.03
N LYS A 340 -3.80 3.06 -28.71
CA LYS A 340 -4.03 2.15 -29.82
C LYS A 340 -4.46 0.80 -29.27
N LYS A 341 -5.63 0.34 -29.69
CA LYS A 341 -6.19 -0.96 -29.30
C LYS A 341 -6.28 -1.17 -27.77
N LEU A 342 -6.91 -0.23 -27.09
CA LEU A 342 -7.24 -0.32 -25.67
C LEU A 342 -8.67 -0.85 -25.52
N VAL A 343 -8.85 -1.89 -24.73
CA VAL A 343 -10.18 -2.42 -24.35
C VAL A 343 -10.37 -2.33 -22.84
N LYS A 344 -11.54 -1.85 -22.44
CA LYS A 344 -11.99 -1.75 -21.05
C LYS A 344 -13.11 -2.75 -20.79
N THR A 345 -13.07 -3.41 -19.65
CA THR A 345 -14.21 -4.17 -19.11
C THR A 345 -14.44 -3.84 -17.65
N GLU A 346 -15.66 -4.03 -17.19
CA GLU A 346 -16.07 -3.75 -15.82
C GLU A 346 -16.81 -4.94 -15.22
N ARG A 347 -16.58 -5.21 -13.92
CA ARG A 347 -17.30 -6.20 -13.15
C ARG A 347 -17.68 -5.66 -11.78
N TYR A 348 -18.86 -6.02 -11.32
CA TYR A 348 -19.34 -5.63 -10.01
C TYR A 348 -19.02 -6.72 -8.99
N LEU A 349 -18.45 -6.33 -7.86
CA LEU A 349 -18.12 -7.17 -6.72
C LEU A 349 -18.65 -6.52 -5.44
N ASN A 350 -18.80 -7.31 -4.39
CA ASN A 350 -19.13 -6.79 -3.07
C ASN A 350 -17.83 -6.57 -2.27
N HIS A 351 -17.69 -5.42 -1.64
CA HIS A 351 -16.62 -5.13 -0.69
C HIS A 351 -17.20 -4.43 0.54
N LYS A 352 -17.04 -5.02 1.73
CA LYS A 352 -17.52 -4.44 3.00
C LYS A 352 -19.00 -3.98 2.91
N SER A 353 -19.86 -4.83 2.36
CA SER A 353 -21.30 -4.56 2.14
C SER A 353 -21.62 -3.41 1.16
N LYS A 354 -20.67 -2.97 0.38
CA LYS A 354 -20.84 -2.01 -0.71
C LYS A 354 -20.54 -2.67 -2.05
N ILE A 355 -21.22 -2.21 -3.09
CA ILE A 355 -20.90 -2.63 -4.46
C ILE A 355 -19.70 -1.81 -4.93
N VAL A 356 -18.68 -2.49 -5.40
CA VAL A 356 -17.50 -1.89 -6.04
C VAL A 356 -17.41 -2.38 -7.47
N LYS A 357 -16.87 -1.58 -8.33
CA LYS A 357 -16.66 -1.89 -9.73
C LYS A 357 -15.17 -2.20 -9.94
N MET A 358 -14.84 -3.43 -10.29
CA MET A 358 -13.52 -3.81 -10.79
C MET A 358 -13.41 -3.37 -12.25
N VAL A 359 -12.45 -2.54 -12.54
CA VAL A 359 -12.15 -2.04 -13.90
C VAL A 359 -10.88 -2.72 -14.38
N VAL A 360 -10.93 -3.26 -15.59
CA VAL A 360 -9.79 -3.90 -16.24
C VAL A 360 -9.57 -3.24 -17.59
N TYR A 361 -8.39 -2.71 -17.80
CA TYR A 361 -7.89 -2.29 -19.11
C TYR A 361 -6.92 -3.33 -19.63
N LEU A 362 -7.01 -3.61 -20.94
CA LEU A 362 -6.08 -4.46 -21.66
C LEU A 362 -5.66 -3.76 -22.96
N TRP A 363 -4.37 -3.79 -23.32
CA TRP A 363 -3.86 -3.12 -24.53
C TRP A 363 -2.61 -3.83 -25.06
N GLU A 364 -2.28 -3.48 -26.33
CA GLU A 364 -1.11 -3.97 -27.02
C GLU A 364 0.12 -3.06 -26.77
#